data_99cf80d64e970cd47c2c2bbfb2daa026
#
_entry.id   99cf80d64e970cd47c2c2bbfb2daa026
#
_cell.length_a   1.000
_cell.length_b   1.000
_cell.length_c   1.000
_cell.angle_alpha   90.00
_cell.angle_beta   90.00
_cell.angle_gamma   90.00
#
_symmetry.space_group_name_H-M   'P 1'
#
loop_
_entity.id
_entity.type
_entity.pdbx_description
1 polymer ?
#
loop_
_entity_poly.entity_id
_entity_poly.type
_entity_poly.pdbx_seq_one_letter_code
_entity_poly.pdbx_strand_id
1 'polypeptide(L)'
;VLQSASASVGILQALSITGSITFAAALPITMGIGVGAACPVLLSSIGTNKNGKRTALIYLLNDLFGMIFWSIVFYSVNAIVHFPFMGEIMSPFRVALLNTVFRLLTILVLAPFIGKIEKLVFFLIKDTDEDNEEQADFDLLEERFLNYPPLAITQSQLAVNGMAKKAYKNIRRALALLKDFSDNKFNKIQEKENLIDKYEDKLGTYLMQLNMHDLTPEQSKQTAKFLHTISDFERLGDHAVNISRVAQELHEKSRIFSDAAKYELHVLESALKELLDLTINSFVD
;
A
#
# COMPACT_ATOMS: atom_id res chain seq x y z
N VAL A 1 11.89 7.73 -20.46
CA VAL A 1 13.31 7.91 -20.16
C VAL A 1 13.54 9.01 -19.12
N LEU A 2 12.88 10.19 -19.23
CA LEU A 2 13.12 11.32 -18.33
C LEU A 2 12.46 11.18 -16.95
N GLN A 3 11.44 10.35 -16.81
CA GLN A 3 10.74 10.03 -15.57
C GLN A 3 10.27 11.24 -14.71
N SER A 4 10.29 12.43 -15.28
CA SER A 4 9.90 13.68 -14.62
C SER A 4 9.08 14.55 -15.58
N ALA A 5 7.85 14.86 -15.19
CA ALA A 5 6.97 15.72 -15.99
C ALA A 5 7.55 17.13 -16.14
N SER A 6 8.04 17.72 -15.04
CA SER A 6 8.60 19.08 -15.05
C SER A 6 9.88 19.19 -15.89
N ALA A 7 10.77 18.20 -15.79
CA ALA A 7 11.96 18.17 -16.64
C ALA A 7 11.60 18.02 -18.12
N SER A 8 10.62 17.18 -18.45
CA SER A 8 10.16 17.00 -19.83
C SER A 8 9.51 18.26 -20.41
N VAL A 9 8.69 18.97 -19.63
CA VAL A 9 8.13 20.26 -20.02
C VAL A 9 9.24 21.32 -20.18
N GLY A 10 10.22 21.37 -19.27
CA GLY A 10 11.36 22.27 -19.37
C GLY A 10 12.22 22.04 -20.63
N ILE A 11 12.44 20.80 -21.02
CA ILE A 11 13.13 20.46 -22.27
C ILE A 11 12.31 20.90 -23.48
N LEU A 12 10.98 20.67 -23.46
CA LEU A 12 10.11 21.12 -24.55
C LEU A 12 10.07 22.64 -24.67
N GLN A 13 10.11 23.38 -23.54
CA GLN A 13 10.25 24.82 -23.51
C GLN A 13 11.60 25.28 -24.09
N ALA A 14 12.70 24.64 -23.70
CA ALA A 14 14.04 24.97 -24.22
C ALA A 14 14.12 24.73 -25.74
N LEU A 15 13.55 23.63 -26.22
CA LEU A 15 13.47 23.36 -27.66
C LEU A 15 12.56 24.35 -28.39
N SER A 16 11.52 24.89 -27.76
CA SER A 16 10.64 25.91 -28.37
C SER A 16 11.35 27.23 -28.65
N ILE A 17 12.42 27.56 -27.90
CA ILE A 17 13.25 28.76 -28.11
C ILE A 17 13.97 28.69 -29.45
N THR A 18 14.33 27.50 -29.92
CA THR A 18 15.01 27.30 -31.21
C THR A 18 14.10 27.52 -32.44
N GLY A 19 12.79 27.70 -32.21
CA GLY A 19 11.79 27.83 -33.29
C GLY A 19 11.49 26.49 -33.99
N SER A 20 11.99 25.37 -33.49
CA SER A 20 11.83 24.06 -34.14
C SER A 20 10.55 23.34 -33.75
N ILE A 21 9.81 23.79 -32.72
CA ILE A 21 8.63 23.14 -32.19
C ILE A 21 7.36 23.86 -32.61
N THR A 22 6.52 23.18 -33.38
CA THR A 22 5.17 23.65 -33.73
C THR A 22 4.15 23.15 -32.71
N PHE A 23 2.94 23.76 -32.73
CA PHE A 23 1.84 23.29 -31.89
C PHE A 23 1.50 21.83 -32.17
N ALA A 24 1.49 21.43 -33.44
CA ALA A 24 1.24 20.06 -33.87
C ALA A 24 2.20 19.04 -33.24
N ALA A 25 3.47 19.43 -33.00
CA ALA A 25 4.46 18.58 -32.33
C ALA A 25 4.36 18.67 -30.81
N ALA A 26 4.11 19.87 -30.27
CA ALA A 26 4.05 20.08 -28.81
C ALA A 26 2.87 19.37 -28.15
N LEU A 27 1.71 19.34 -28.81
CA LEU A 27 0.49 18.76 -28.25
C LEU A 27 0.63 17.27 -27.89
N PRO A 28 0.99 16.35 -28.80
CA PRO A 28 1.12 14.93 -28.48
C PRO A 28 2.26 14.66 -27.48
N ILE A 29 3.34 15.45 -27.51
CA ILE A 29 4.42 15.37 -26.52
C ILE A 29 3.88 15.73 -25.14
N THR A 30 3.13 16.82 -25.02
CA THR A 30 2.52 17.24 -23.72
C THR A 30 1.55 16.20 -23.19
N MET A 31 0.72 15.58 -24.05
CA MET A 31 -0.16 14.48 -23.66
C MET A 31 0.62 13.26 -23.13
N GLY A 32 1.72 12.90 -23.81
CA GLY A 32 2.56 11.75 -23.42
C GLY A 32 3.39 11.99 -22.15
N ILE A 33 3.71 13.24 -21.81
CA ILE A 33 4.49 13.59 -20.60
C ILE A 33 3.76 13.11 -19.33
N GLY A 34 2.44 13.25 -19.24
CA GLY A 34 1.64 12.77 -18.11
C GLY A 34 1.78 11.28 -17.89
N VAL A 35 1.54 10.51 -18.95
CA VAL A 35 1.65 9.03 -18.89
C VAL A 35 3.08 8.60 -18.54
N GLY A 36 4.09 9.26 -19.10
CA GLY A 36 5.50 8.99 -18.76
C GLY A 36 5.86 9.29 -17.31
N ALA A 37 5.23 10.28 -16.71
CA ALA A 37 5.43 10.65 -15.31
C ALA A 37 4.80 9.64 -14.32
N ALA A 38 3.90 8.79 -14.77
CA ALA A 38 3.35 7.71 -13.95
C ALA A 38 4.35 6.55 -13.73
N CYS A 39 5.36 6.38 -14.59
CA CYS A 39 6.31 5.28 -14.50
C CYS A 39 7.05 5.19 -13.15
N PRO A 40 7.66 6.26 -12.61
CA PRO A 40 8.31 6.21 -11.30
C PRO A 40 7.33 5.86 -10.18
N VAL A 41 6.10 6.38 -10.23
CA VAL A 41 5.05 6.10 -9.24
C VAL A 41 4.66 4.62 -9.25
N LEU A 42 4.52 4.04 -10.45
CA LEU A 42 4.27 2.60 -10.60
C LEU A 42 5.43 1.75 -10.09
N LEU A 43 6.68 2.12 -10.41
CA LEU A 43 7.85 1.41 -9.94
C LEU A 43 7.98 1.47 -8.42
N SER A 44 7.75 2.64 -7.81
CA SER A 44 7.79 2.80 -6.34
C SER A 44 6.66 2.03 -5.64
N SER A 45 5.57 1.73 -6.35
CA SER A 45 4.45 0.97 -5.78
C SER A 45 4.68 -0.54 -5.70
N ILE A 46 5.74 -1.08 -6.33
CA ILE A 46 5.97 -2.54 -6.43
C ILE A 46 6.14 -3.17 -5.04
N GLY A 47 6.79 -2.49 -4.10
CA GLY A 47 6.98 -2.95 -2.72
C GLY A 47 5.92 -2.48 -1.72
N THR A 48 4.90 -1.73 -2.15
CA THR A 48 3.90 -1.17 -1.26
C THR A 48 2.69 -2.11 -1.07
N ASN A 49 1.85 -1.76 -0.08
CA ASN A 49 0.56 -2.40 0.15
C ASN A 49 -0.41 -2.19 -1.04
N LYS A 50 -1.57 -2.86 -1.02
CA LYS A 50 -2.56 -2.79 -2.11
C LYS A 50 -3.07 -1.38 -2.38
N ASN A 51 -3.23 -0.56 -1.34
CA ASN A 51 -3.69 0.83 -1.51
C ASN A 51 -2.63 1.70 -2.20
N GLY A 52 -1.34 1.49 -1.92
CA GLY A 52 -0.24 2.12 -2.65
C GLY A 52 -0.24 1.75 -4.14
N LYS A 53 -0.43 0.47 -4.45
CA LYS A 53 -0.57 -0.01 -5.84
C LYS A 53 -1.82 0.56 -6.54
N ARG A 54 -2.95 0.64 -5.83
CA ARG A 54 -4.19 1.25 -6.34
C ARG A 54 -4.00 2.72 -6.64
N THR A 55 -3.37 3.47 -5.74
CA THR A 55 -3.07 4.89 -5.94
C THR A 55 -2.19 5.12 -7.17
N ALA A 56 -1.14 4.33 -7.34
CA ALA A 56 -0.26 4.40 -8.50
C ALA A 56 -1.01 4.08 -9.80
N LEU A 57 -1.91 3.09 -9.77
CA LEU A 57 -2.73 2.72 -10.92
C LEU A 57 -3.77 3.79 -11.26
N ILE A 58 -4.42 4.42 -10.26
CA ILE A 58 -5.34 5.55 -10.47
C ILE A 58 -4.59 6.70 -11.15
N TYR A 59 -3.38 7.01 -10.70
CA TYR A 59 -2.56 8.06 -11.31
C TYR A 59 -2.28 7.78 -12.80
N LEU A 60 -1.85 6.55 -13.12
CA LEU A 60 -1.64 6.14 -14.52
C LEU A 60 -2.93 6.22 -15.35
N LEU A 61 -4.02 5.67 -14.83
CA LEU A 61 -5.29 5.61 -15.56
C LEU A 61 -5.87 7.01 -15.82
N ASN A 62 -5.71 7.93 -14.86
CA ASN A 62 -6.13 9.32 -15.05
C ASN A 62 -5.42 9.96 -16.25
N ASP A 63 -4.09 9.88 -16.30
CA ASP A 63 -3.31 10.48 -17.37
C ASP A 63 -3.52 9.72 -18.71
N LEU A 64 -3.67 8.42 -18.69
CA LEU A 64 -3.93 7.60 -19.86
C LEU A 64 -5.31 7.90 -20.48
N PHE A 65 -6.36 7.93 -19.65
CA PHE A 65 -7.70 8.25 -20.13
C PHE A 65 -7.79 9.70 -20.61
N GLY A 66 -7.13 10.63 -19.93
CA GLY A 66 -7.03 12.02 -20.37
C GLY A 66 -6.35 12.13 -21.73
N MET A 67 -5.23 11.45 -21.92
CA MET A 67 -4.51 11.42 -23.20
C MET A 67 -5.38 10.85 -24.31
N ILE A 68 -6.02 9.70 -24.10
CA ILE A 68 -6.87 9.04 -25.12
C ILE A 68 -8.06 9.94 -25.46
N PHE A 69 -8.77 10.43 -24.46
CA PHE A 69 -9.94 11.28 -24.66
C PHE A 69 -9.61 12.53 -25.47
N TRP A 70 -8.59 13.29 -25.04
CA TRP A 70 -8.21 14.52 -25.74
C TRP A 70 -7.59 14.27 -27.11
N SER A 71 -6.88 13.15 -27.31
CA SER A 71 -6.40 12.78 -28.63
C SER A 71 -7.58 12.54 -29.60
N ILE A 72 -8.59 11.79 -29.18
CA ILE A 72 -9.76 11.54 -30.01
C ILE A 72 -10.51 12.85 -30.28
N VAL A 73 -10.84 13.61 -29.26
CA VAL A 73 -11.62 14.85 -29.39
C VAL A 73 -10.89 15.87 -30.22
N PHE A 74 -9.64 16.19 -29.87
CA PHE A 74 -8.88 17.25 -30.54
C PHE A 74 -8.60 16.92 -32.00
N TYR A 75 -8.11 15.71 -32.31
CA TYR A 75 -7.79 15.34 -33.70
C TYR A 75 -9.03 15.12 -34.55
N SER A 76 -10.15 14.67 -33.99
CA SER A 76 -11.43 14.59 -34.71
C SER A 76 -11.95 15.99 -35.07
N VAL A 77 -11.91 16.93 -34.13
CA VAL A 77 -12.32 18.33 -34.40
C VAL A 77 -11.35 18.96 -35.39
N ASN A 78 -10.04 18.75 -35.23
CA ASN A 78 -9.06 19.30 -36.17
C ASN A 78 -9.21 18.76 -37.59
N ALA A 79 -9.64 17.52 -37.76
CA ALA A 79 -9.91 16.93 -39.09
C ALA A 79 -11.08 17.63 -39.82
N ILE A 80 -12.01 18.23 -39.06
CA ILE A 80 -13.16 18.96 -39.62
C ILE A 80 -12.84 20.45 -39.79
N VAL A 81 -12.27 21.06 -38.74
CA VAL A 81 -12.09 22.53 -38.65
C VAL A 81 -10.77 23.01 -39.28
N HIS A 82 -9.78 22.12 -39.37
CA HIS A 82 -8.42 22.42 -39.88
C HIS A 82 -7.81 23.61 -39.16
N PHE A 83 -7.55 23.49 -37.86
CA PHE A 83 -7.03 24.59 -37.03
C PHE A 83 -5.76 25.23 -37.62
N PRO A 84 -5.78 26.53 -37.93
CA PRO A 84 -4.64 27.21 -38.57
C PRO A 84 -3.42 27.30 -37.66
N PHE A 85 -3.61 27.28 -36.34
CA PHE A 85 -2.53 27.36 -35.36
C PHE A 85 -1.68 26.10 -35.23
N MET A 86 -2.07 25.01 -35.86
CA MET A 86 -1.29 23.74 -35.81
C MET A 86 0.15 23.90 -36.33
N GLY A 87 0.33 24.78 -37.34
CA GLY A 87 1.66 25.08 -37.91
C GLY A 87 2.42 26.17 -37.17
N GLU A 88 1.81 26.86 -36.20
CA GLU A 88 2.47 27.96 -35.50
C GLU A 88 3.61 27.46 -34.59
N ILE A 89 4.70 28.21 -34.55
CA ILE A 89 5.85 27.96 -33.69
C ILE A 89 5.46 28.24 -32.23
N MET A 90 5.77 27.32 -31.37
CA MET A 90 5.53 27.43 -29.92
C MET A 90 6.57 28.32 -29.24
N SER A 91 6.15 29.16 -28.31
CA SER A 91 7.01 29.84 -27.36
C SER A 91 7.03 29.08 -26.03
N PRO A 92 8.04 29.30 -25.15
CA PRO A 92 8.08 28.67 -23.83
C PRO A 92 6.82 28.91 -23.00
N PHE A 93 6.24 30.13 -23.11
CA PHE A 93 4.98 30.48 -22.44
C PHE A 93 3.81 29.65 -22.99
N ARG A 94 3.70 29.53 -24.32
CA ARG A 94 2.64 28.72 -24.95
C ARG A 94 2.73 27.23 -24.59
N VAL A 95 3.95 26.69 -24.45
CA VAL A 95 4.16 25.31 -23.99
C VAL A 95 3.66 25.12 -22.55
N ALA A 96 3.99 26.07 -21.65
CA ALA A 96 3.50 26.02 -20.27
C ALA A 96 1.98 26.15 -20.21
N LEU A 97 1.41 27.06 -20.96
CA LEU A 97 -0.04 27.28 -21.05
C LEU A 97 -0.76 26.04 -21.57
N LEU A 98 -0.24 25.41 -22.65
CA LEU A 98 -0.78 24.19 -23.20
C LEU A 98 -0.80 23.07 -22.17
N ASN A 99 0.31 22.87 -21.44
CA ASN A 99 0.39 21.85 -20.40
C ASN A 99 -0.61 22.11 -19.25
N THR A 100 -0.75 23.37 -18.83
CA THR A 100 -1.68 23.74 -17.75
C THR A 100 -3.14 23.55 -18.18
N VAL A 101 -3.50 24.06 -19.37
CA VAL A 101 -4.86 23.95 -19.92
C VAL A 101 -5.23 22.49 -20.13
N PHE A 102 -4.33 21.69 -20.71
CA PHE A 102 -4.55 20.24 -20.91
C PHE A 102 -4.84 19.53 -19.59
N ARG A 103 -4.05 19.77 -18.53
CA ARG A 103 -4.26 19.16 -17.22
C ARG A 103 -5.55 19.60 -16.55
N LEU A 104 -5.86 20.91 -16.58
CA LEU A 104 -7.11 21.42 -16.01
C LEU A 104 -8.34 20.83 -16.72
N LEU A 105 -8.34 20.82 -18.05
CA LEU A 105 -9.43 20.26 -18.82
C LEU A 105 -9.57 18.74 -18.59
N THR A 106 -8.45 18.02 -18.47
CA THR A 106 -8.47 16.58 -18.12
C THR A 106 -9.13 16.34 -16.77
N ILE A 107 -8.78 17.13 -15.73
CA ILE A 107 -9.39 17.03 -14.41
C ILE A 107 -10.90 17.30 -14.49
N LEU A 108 -11.32 18.36 -15.17
CA LEU A 108 -12.74 18.72 -15.31
C LEU A 108 -13.55 17.62 -16.01
N VAL A 109 -12.98 17.00 -17.06
CA VAL A 109 -13.67 15.94 -17.80
C VAL A 109 -13.70 14.64 -17.00
N LEU A 110 -12.63 14.28 -16.30
CA LEU A 110 -12.53 13.00 -15.58
C LEU A 110 -13.13 13.04 -14.18
N ALA A 111 -13.29 14.23 -13.55
CA ALA A 111 -13.86 14.38 -12.22
C ALA A 111 -15.18 13.60 -12.01
N PRO A 112 -16.19 13.68 -12.92
CA PRO A 112 -17.43 12.91 -12.76
C PRO A 112 -17.24 11.39 -12.91
N PHE A 113 -16.11 10.94 -13.44
CA PHE A 113 -15.82 9.52 -13.66
C PHE A 113 -14.90 8.91 -12.61
N ILE A 114 -14.45 9.67 -11.59
CA ILE A 114 -13.54 9.20 -10.54
C ILE A 114 -14.07 7.90 -9.91
N GLY A 115 -15.35 7.83 -9.56
CA GLY A 115 -15.93 6.62 -8.97
C GLY A 115 -15.95 5.40 -9.91
N LYS A 116 -15.92 5.61 -11.24
CA LYS A 116 -15.78 4.50 -12.20
C LYS A 116 -14.33 4.04 -12.32
N ILE A 117 -13.39 4.98 -12.29
CA ILE A 117 -11.95 4.67 -12.28
C ILE A 117 -11.61 3.91 -11.00
N GLU A 118 -12.11 4.35 -9.85
CA GLU A 118 -11.95 3.66 -8.57
C GLU A 118 -12.49 2.22 -8.65
N LYS A 119 -13.72 2.02 -9.09
CA LYS A 119 -14.29 0.67 -9.27
C LYS A 119 -13.47 -0.22 -10.20
N LEU A 120 -12.93 0.34 -11.29
CA LEU A 120 -12.05 -0.38 -12.19
C LEU A 120 -10.76 -0.81 -11.48
N VAL A 121 -10.16 0.08 -10.68
CA VAL A 121 -8.94 -0.21 -9.93
C VAL A 121 -9.18 -1.28 -8.85
N PHE A 122 -10.30 -1.23 -8.11
CA PHE A 122 -10.69 -2.28 -7.18
C PHE A 122 -11.00 -3.61 -7.86
N PHE A 123 -11.51 -3.57 -9.09
CA PHE A 123 -11.68 -4.79 -9.89
C PHE A 123 -10.36 -5.41 -10.32
N LEU A 124 -9.37 -4.58 -10.68
CA LEU A 124 -8.03 -5.04 -11.11
C LEU A 124 -7.18 -5.49 -9.92
N ILE A 125 -7.27 -4.78 -8.79
CA ILE A 125 -6.53 -5.09 -7.56
C ILE A 125 -7.59 -5.38 -6.49
N LYS A 126 -8.03 -6.64 -6.43
CA LYS A 126 -9.06 -7.09 -5.49
C LYS A 126 -8.53 -7.15 -4.07
N ASP A 127 -9.41 -6.86 -3.10
CA ASP A 127 -9.17 -7.19 -1.71
C ASP A 127 -9.19 -8.71 -1.53
N THR A 128 -8.39 -9.20 -0.60
CA THR A 128 -8.46 -10.58 -0.13
C THR A 128 -9.33 -10.62 1.13
N ASP A 129 -9.77 -11.81 1.52
CA ASP A 129 -10.50 -11.98 2.79
C ASP A 129 -9.67 -11.48 3.98
N GLU A 130 -8.34 -11.66 3.93
CA GLU A 130 -7.43 -11.14 4.96
C GLU A 130 -7.43 -9.59 5.04
N ASP A 131 -7.59 -8.86 3.92
CA ASP A 131 -7.66 -7.39 3.92
C ASP A 131 -9.00 -6.89 4.47
N ASN A 132 -10.09 -7.61 4.18
CA ASN A 132 -11.41 -7.30 4.72
C ASN A 132 -11.47 -7.54 6.23
N GLU A 133 -10.85 -8.63 6.72
CA GLU A 133 -10.70 -8.89 8.17
C GLU A 133 -9.87 -7.79 8.86
N GLU A 134 -8.78 -7.33 8.22
CA GLU A 134 -7.95 -6.23 8.74
C GLU A 134 -8.77 -4.94 8.88
N GLN A 135 -9.50 -4.57 7.84
CA GLN A 135 -10.32 -3.37 7.86
C GLN A 135 -11.42 -3.48 8.92
N ALA A 136 -12.08 -4.64 9.03
CA ALA A 136 -13.10 -4.88 10.04
C ALA A 136 -12.53 -4.75 11.46
N ASP A 137 -11.34 -5.29 11.73
CA ASP A 137 -10.69 -5.16 13.04
C ASP A 137 -10.38 -3.68 13.38
N PHE A 138 -9.96 -2.87 12.40
CA PHE A 138 -9.68 -1.45 12.63
C PHE A 138 -10.94 -0.60 12.76
N ASP A 139 -12.03 -0.98 12.10
CA ASP A 139 -13.32 -0.31 12.24
C ASP A 139 -13.93 -0.50 13.64
N LEU A 140 -13.45 -1.50 14.43
CA LEU A 140 -13.78 -1.64 15.84
C LEU A 140 -13.23 -0.50 16.70
N LEU A 141 -12.13 0.15 16.29
CA LEU A 141 -11.41 1.18 17.06
C LEU A 141 -11.88 2.59 16.71
N GLU A 142 -13.21 2.81 16.65
CA GLU A 142 -13.76 4.13 16.38
C GLU A 142 -13.69 5.03 17.62
N GLU A 143 -13.22 6.28 17.45
CA GLU A 143 -13.08 7.28 18.53
C GLU A 143 -14.39 7.55 19.28
N ARG A 144 -15.56 7.42 18.60
CA ARG A 144 -16.86 7.61 19.24
C ARG A 144 -17.13 6.64 20.40
N PHE A 145 -16.48 5.46 20.39
CA PHE A 145 -16.66 4.47 21.46
C PHE A 145 -15.86 4.80 22.70
N LEU A 146 -14.86 5.69 22.63
CA LEU A 146 -14.09 6.14 23.80
C LEU A 146 -14.96 6.76 24.88
N ASN A 147 -16.09 7.38 24.52
CA ASN A 147 -17.07 7.91 25.47
C ASN A 147 -17.84 6.83 26.24
N TYR A 148 -17.69 5.56 25.84
CA TYR A 148 -18.35 4.40 26.46
C TYR A 148 -17.31 3.32 26.79
N PRO A 149 -16.52 3.49 27.90
CA PRO A 149 -15.37 2.65 28.19
C PRO A 149 -15.62 1.14 28.16
N PRO A 150 -16.73 0.59 28.67
CA PRO A 150 -16.99 -0.85 28.58
C PRO A 150 -17.07 -1.36 27.12
N LEU A 151 -17.68 -0.56 26.24
CA LEU A 151 -17.77 -0.91 24.81
C LEU A 151 -16.39 -0.79 24.13
N ALA A 152 -15.66 0.30 24.39
CA ALA A 152 -14.33 0.51 23.86
C ALA A 152 -13.36 -0.63 24.25
N ILE A 153 -13.41 -1.12 25.48
CA ILE A 153 -12.63 -2.25 25.96
C ILE A 153 -13.01 -3.53 25.23
N THR A 154 -14.31 -3.80 25.05
CA THR A 154 -14.78 -4.98 24.33
C THR A 154 -14.34 -4.96 22.86
N GLN A 155 -14.42 -3.81 22.20
CA GLN A 155 -13.96 -3.65 20.82
C GLN A 155 -12.43 -3.79 20.72
N SER A 156 -11.69 -3.23 21.68
CA SER A 156 -10.24 -3.40 21.77
C SER A 156 -9.85 -4.87 21.93
N GLN A 157 -10.57 -5.64 22.77
CA GLN A 157 -10.33 -7.09 22.91
C GLN A 157 -10.46 -7.82 21.58
N LEU A 158 -11.51 -7.52 20.79
CA LEU A 158 -11.71 -8.15 19.48
C LEU A 158 -10.56 -7.81 18.52
N ALA A 159 -10.13 -6.56 18.48
CA ALA A 159 -9.02 -6.13 17.65
C ALA A 159 -7.68 -6.76 18.09
N VAL A 160 -7.42 -6.86 19.41
CA VAL A 160 -6.23 -7.57 19.96
C VAL A 160 -6.28 -9.06 19.59
N ASN A 161 -7.46 -9.69 19.64
CA ASN A 161 -7.62 -11.08 19.20
C ASN A 161 -7.31 -11.24 17.68
N GLY A 162 -7.69 -10.26 16.87
CA GLY A 162 -7.34 -10.18 15.46
C GLY A 162 -5.83 -10.11 15.24
N MET A 163 -5.14 -9.23 15.98
CA MET A 163 -3.67 -9.10 15.98
C MET A 163 -2.99 -10.41 16.39
N ALA A 164 -3.44 -11.04 17.49
CA ALA A 164 -2.91 -12.29 18.00
C ALA A 164 -2.95 -13.42 16.95
N LYS A 165 -4.09 -13.57 16.26
CA LYS A 165 -4.26 -14.55 15.18
C LYS A 165 -3.31 -14.29 14.01
N LYS A 166 -3.05 -13.04 13.69
CA LYS A 166 -2.14 -12.64 12.59
C LYS A 166 -0.68 -12.90 12.96
N ALA A 167 -0.25 -12.54 14.17
CA ALA A 167 1.08 -12.84 14.68
C ALA A 167 1.35 -14.35 14.73
N TYR A 168 0.39 -15.12 15.24
CA TYR A 168 0.44 -16.58 15.24
C TYR A 168 0.58 -17.18 13.83
N LYS A 169 -0.24 -16.73 12.88
CA LYS A 169 -0.13 -17.20 11.49
C LYS A 169 1.22 -16.84 10.88
N ASN A 170 1.78 -15.68 11.21
CA ASN A 170 3.05 -15.20 10.66
C ASN A 170 4.26 -16.00 11.16
N ILE A 171 4.34 -16.29 12.47
CA ILE A 171 5.42 -17.09 13.02
C ILE A 171 5.37 -18.53 12.46
N ARG A 172 4.18 -19.11 12.27
CA ARG A 172 4.04 -20.43 11.63
C ARG A 172 4.49 -20.44 10.17
N ARG A 173 4.24 -19.35 9.43
CA ARG A 173 4.77 -19.17 8.05
C ARG A 173 6.30 -19.11 8.05
N ALA A 174 6.90 -18.40 9.00
CA ALA A 174 8.34 -18.29 9.11
C ALA A 174 9.01 -19.63 9.42
N LEU A 175 8.45 -20.42 10.33
CA LEU A 175 8.92 -21.78 10.63
C LEU A 175 8.82 -22.70 9.40
N ALA A 176 7.75 -22.61 8.63
CA ALA A 176 7.60 -23.37 7.39
C ALA A 176 8.60 -22.95 6.30
N LEU A 177 9.00 -21.69 6.27
CA LEU A 177 9.96 -21.13 5.31
C LEU A 177 11.37 -21.73 5.47
N LEU A 178 11.76 -22.13 6.70
CA LEU A 178 13.04 -22.82 6.95
C LEU A 178 13.16 -24.16 6.21
N LYS A 179 12.05 -24.79 5.87
CA LYS A 179 12.02 -26.08 5.16
C LYS A 179 11.92 -25.92 3.65
N ASP A 180 11.17 -24.93 3.20
CA ASP A 180 10.88 -24.69 1.79
C ASP A 180 10.84 -23.18 1.53
N PHE A 181 12.01 -22.65 1.19
CA PHE A 181 12.19 -21.23 0.92
C PHE A 181 11.53 -20.81 -0.41
N SER A 182 10.91 -19.65 -0.39
CA SER A 182 10.38 -18.98 -1.57
C SER A 182 10.33 -17.48 -1.32
N ASP A 183 10.81 -16.67 -2.29
CA ASP A 183 10.78 -15.20 -2.20
C ASP A 183 9.36 -14.66 -1.97
N ASN A 184 8.35 -15.29 -2.57
CA ASN A 184 6.96 -14.89 -2.36
C ASN A 184 6.52 -15.12 -0.91
N LYS A 185 6.87 -16.28 -0.32
CA LYS A 185 6.57 -16.58 1.10
C LYS A 185 7.35 -15.63 2.03
N PHE A 186 8.62 -15.35 1.72
CA PHE A 186 9.45 -14.41 2.46
C PHE A 186 8.82 -13.01 2.47
N ASN A 187 8.50 -12.45 1.29
CA ASN A 187 7.88 -11.15 1.16
C ASN A 187 6.53 -11.07 1.89
N LYS A 188 5.75 -12.16 1.88
CA LYS A 188 4.48 -12.22 2.62
C LYS A 188 4.68 -12.14 4.13
N ILE A 189 5.77 -12.69 4.67
CA ILE A 189 6.10 -12.59 6.11
C ILE A 189 6.41 -11.14 6.48
N GLN A 190 7.20 -10.44 5.64
CA GLN A 190 7.53 -9.03 5.84
C GLN A 190 6.26 -8.14 5.76
N GLU A 191 5.39 -8.42 4.79
CA GLU A 191 4.12 -7.70 4.65
C GLU A 191 3.21 -7.87 5.89
N LYS A 192 3.18 -9.09 6.46
CA LYS A 192 2.35 -9.38 7.63
C LYS A 192 2.93 -8.84 8.93
N GLU A 193 4.24 -8.72 9.04
CA GLU A 193 4.86 -8.02 10.17
C GLU A 193 4.52 -6.52 10.13
N ASN A 194 4.70 -5.84 9.01
CA ASN A 194 4.28 -4.44 8.87
C ASN A 194 2.78 -4.22 9.20
N LEU A 195 1.95 -5.24 9.02
CA LEU A 195 0.56 -5.20 9.44
C LEU A 195 0.43 -5.34 10.96
N ILE A 196 1.20 -6.22 11.60
CA ILE A 196 1.20 -6.42 13.05
C ILE A 196 1.65 -5.14 13.76
N ASP A 197 2.70 -4.47 13.26
CA ASP A 197 3.15 -3.15 13.73
C ASP A 197 2.04 -2.11 13.67
N LYS A 198 1.31 -2.09 12.55
CA LYS A 198 0.17 -1.19 12.39
C LYS A 198 -0.96 -1.47 13.39
N TYR A 199 -1.15 -2.74 13.81
CA TYR A 199 -2.06 -3.07 14.89
C TYR A 199 -1.55 -2.53 16.24
N GLU A 200 -0.27 -2.68 16.53
CA GLU A 200 0.33 -2.14 17.75
C GLU A 200 0.13 -0.64 17.83
N ASP A 201 0.50 0.11 16.79
CA ASP A 201 0.37 1.57 16.73
C ASP A 201 -1.08 2.04 16.93
N LYS A 202 -2.03 1.45 16.21
CA LYS A 202 -3.44 1.85 16.28
C LYS A 202 -4.07 1.47 17.62
N LEU A 203 -3.87 0.24 18.07
CA LEU A 203 -4.37 -0.23 19.38
C LEU A 203 -3.72 0.53 20.52
N GLY A 204 -2.40 0.75 20.47
CA GLY A 204 -1.67 1.52 21.48
C GLY A 204 -2.21 2.93 21.61
N THR A 205 -2.38 3.63 20.48
CA THR A 205 -2.94 4.99 20.45
C THR A 205 -4.37 5.01 21.00
N TYR A 206 -5.22 4.07 20.56
CA TYR A 206 -6.61 3.99 21.01
C TYR A 206 -6.73 3.68 22.51
N LEU A 207 -5.95 2.72 23.01
CA LEU A 207 -5.94 2.35 24.43
C LEU A 207 -5.36 3.48 25.32
N MET A 208 -4.36 4.24 24.82
CA MET A 208 -3.86 5.42 25.52
C MET A 208 -4.92 6.52 25.60
N GLN A 209 -5.65 6.76 24.52
CA GLN A 209 -6.77 7.71 24.52
C GLN A 209 -7.88 7.24 25.49
N LEU A 210 -8.21 5.95 25.50
CA LEU A 210 -9.19 5.38 26.43
C LEU A 210 -8.78 5.59 27.90
N ASN A 211 -7.49 5.50 28.23
CA ASN A 211 -7.00 5.76 29.57
C ASN A 211 -7.11 7.23 30.03
N MET A 212 -7.41 8.17 29.12
CA MET A 212 -7.68 9.57 29.47
C MET A 212 -9.14 9.78 29.96
N HIS A 213 -10.00 8.77 29.81
CA HIS A 213 -11.37 8.80 30.31
C HIS A 213 -11.48 8.22 31.71
N ASP A 214 -12.61 8.50 32.41
CA ASP A 214 -12.88 7.98 33.76
C ASP A 214 -13.11 6.46 33.71
N LEU A 215 -12.05 5.68 33.93
CA LEU A 215 -12.08 4.23 33.98
C LEU A 215 -12.23 3.74 35.43
N THR A 216 -12.98 2.67 35.62
CA THR A 216 -12.94 1.91 36.87
C THR A 216 -11.57 1.23 37.06
N PRO A 217 -11.18 0.87 38.29
CA PRO A 217 -9.92 0.16 38.52
C PRO A 217 -9.77 -1.15 37.69
N GLU A 218 -10.87 -1.87 37.48
CA GLU A 218 -10.88 -3.10 36.69
C GLU A 218 -10.68 -2.82 35.20
N GLN A 219 -11.35 -1.77 34.68
CA GLN A 219 -11.17 -1.31 33.29
C GLN A 219 -9.73 -0.85 33.02
N SER A 220 -9.16 -0.06 33.95
CA SER A 220 -7.78 0.40 33.85
C SER A 220 -6.79 -0.78 33.84
N LYS A 221 -7.00 -1.79 34.70
CA LYS A 221 -6.21 -3.02 34.71
C LYS A 221 -6.32 -3.79 33.40
N GLN A 222 -7.52 -3.90 32.81
CA GLN A 222 -7.75 -4.58 31.56
C GLN A 222 -7.08 -3.84 30.38
N THR A 223 -7.18 -2.51 30.33
CA THR A 223 -6.52 -1.69 29.32
C THR A 223 -4.99 -1.80 29.42
N ALA A 224 -4.43 -1.79 30.65
CA ALA A 224 -3.00 -1.99 30.86
C ALA A 224 -2.56 -3.40 30.40
N LYS A 225 -3.36 -4.43 30.67
CA LYS A 225 -3.08 -5.78 30.14
C LYS A 225 -3.01 -5.80 28.61
N PHE A 226 -3.95 -5.13 27.92
CA PHE A 226 -3.92 -5.08 26.47
C PHE A 226 -2.68 -4.35 25.94
N LEU A 227 -2.28 -3.21 26.54
CA LEU A 227 -1.07 -2.49 26.15
C LEU A 227 0.19 -3.34 26.25
N HIS A 228 0.32 -4.18 27.27
CA HIS A 228 1.43 -5.13 27.34
C HIS A 228 1.31 -6.24 26.28
N THR A 229 0.11 -6.76 26.09
CA THR A 229 -0.12 -7.90 25.19
C THR A 229 0.11 -7.53 23.72
N ILE A 230 -0.23 -6.31 23.30
CA ILE A 230 0.01 -5.90 21.90
C ILE A 230 1.51 -5.86 21.58
N SER A 231 2.34 -5.37 22.51
CA SER A 231 3.80 -5.38 22.34
C SER A 231 4.38 -6.80 22.35
N ASP A 232 3.78 -7.76 23.09
CA ASP A 232 4.21 -9.15 23.03
C ASP A 232 3.86 -9.79 21.67
N PHE A 233 2.72 -9.46 21.06
CA PHE A 233 2.34 -9.93 19.74
C PHE A 233 3.15 -9.29 18.61
N GLU A 234 3.53 -8.02 18.73
CA GLU A 234 4.47 -7.35 17.82
C GLU A 234 5.81 -8.08 17.85
N ARG A 235 6.39 -8.32 19.06
CA ARG A 235 7.64 -9.09 19.20
C ARG A 235 7.57 -10.49 18.58
N LEU A 236 6.40 -11.13 18.61
CA LEU A 236 6.19 -12.40 17.92
C LEU A 236 6.27 -12.23 16.38
N GLY A 237 5.78 -11.11 15.86
CA GLY A 237 5.94 -10.69 14.46
C GLY A 237 7.41 -10.49 14.08
N ASP A 238 8.16 -9.76 14.89
CA ASP A 238 9.60 -9.54 14.76
C ASP A 238 10.39 -10.85 14.73
N HIS A 239 10.06 -11.79 15.61
CA HIS A 239 10.69 -13.12 15.60
C HIS A 239 10.39 -13.88 14.30
N ALA A 240 9.20 -13.73 13.72
CA ALA A 240 8.89 -14.33 12.43
C ALA A 240 9.78 -13.75 11.31
N VAL A 241 10.02 -12.45 11.29
CA VAL A 241 10.95 -11.81 10.35
C VAL A 241 12.38 -12.30 10.56
N ASN A 242 12.85 -12.39 11.80
CA ASN A 242 14.20 -12.87 12.09
C ASN A 242 14.41 -14.32 11.62
N ILE A 243 13.43 -15.21 11.85
CA ILE A 243 13.46 -16.59 11.34
C ILE A 243 13.44 -16.59 9.80
N SER A 244 12.65 -15.74 9.17
CA SER A 244 12.59 -15.64 7.71
C SER A 244 13.92 -15.20 7.08
N ARG A 245 14.65 -14.27 7.72
CA ARG A 245 16.00 -13.85 7.30
C ARG A 245 17.01 -15.00 7.39
N VAL A 246 16.93 -15.82 8.43
CA VAL A 246 17.76 -17.04 8.53
C VAL A 246 17.46 -18.00 7.39
N ALA A 247 16.17 -18.21 7.06
CA ALA A 247 15.79 -19.04 5.92
C ALA A 247 16.33 -18.51 4.58
N GLN A 248 16.29 -17.19 4.38
CA GLN A 248 16.85 -16.52 3.21
C GLN A 248 18.36 -16.73 3.13
N GLU A 249 19.09 -16.53 4.23
CA GLU A 249 20.54 -16.71 4.28
C GLU A 249 20.97 -18.14 3.97
N LEU A 250 20.24 -19.13 4.49
CA LEU A 250 20.48 -20.55 4.18
C LEU A 250 20.30 -20.83 2.69
N HIS A 251 19.25 -20.28 2.08
CA HIS A 251 18.96 -20.43 0.67
C HIS A 251 20.04 -19.77 -0.21
N GLU A 252 20.40 -18.51 0.05
CA GLU A 252 21.41 -17.76 -0.70
C GLU A 252 22.80 -18.42 -0.62
N LYS A 253 23.15 -18.95 0.54
CA LYS A 253 24.43 -19.66 0.74
C LYS A 253 24.38 -21.13 0.35
N SER A 254 23.28 -21.62 -0.19
CA SER A 254 23.04 -23.03 -0.53
C SER A 254 23.41 -23.99 0.62
N ARG A 255 23.11 -23.59 1.86
CA ARG A 255 23.40 -24.39 3.04
C ARG A 255 22.18 -25.18 3.47
N ILE A 256 22.42 -26.40 3.95
CA ILE A 256 21.40 -27.29 4.50
C ILE A 256 21.79 -27.70 5.91
N PHE A 257 20.81 -27.89 6.76
CA PHE A 257 21.02 -28.45 8.09
C PHE A 257 21.47 -29.91 8.00
N SER A 258 22.35 -30.34 8.91
CA SER A 258 22.67 -31.75 9.10
C SER A 258 21.41 -32.48 9.59
N ASP A 259 21.40 -33.81 9.45
CA ASP A 259 20.24 -34.61 9.88
C ASP A 259 20.01 -34.56 11.40
N ALA A 260 21.10 -34.47 12.20
CA ALA A 260 21.02 -34.21 13.62
C ALA A 260 20.36 -32.86 13.92
N ALA A 261 20.82 -31.78 13.26
CA ALA A 261 20.25 -30.43 13.43
C ALA A 261 18.78 -30.38 12.98
N LYS A 262 18.40 -31.07 11.90
CA LYS A 262 16.98 -31.18 11.47
C LYS A 262 16.12 -31.84 12.54
N TYR A 263 16.61 -32.86 13.17
CA TYR A 263 15.89 -33.56 14.25
C TYR A 263 15.68 -32.65 15.46
N GLU A 264 16.74 -31.98 15.93
CA GLU A 264 16.67 -31.04 17.06
C GLU A 264 15.73 -29.87 16.73
N LEU A 265 15.84 -29.31 15.52
CA LEU A 265 14.96 -28.24 15.07
C LEU A 265 13.49 -28.67 15.01
N HIS A 266 13.24 -29.92 14.60
CA HIS A 266 11.87 -30.48 14.56
C HIS A 266 11.26 -30.61 15.96
N VAL A 267 12.04 -31.06 16.95
CA VAL A 267 11.60 -31.13 18.34
C VAL A 267 11.26 -29.75 18.88
N LEU A 268 12.15 -28.78 18.64
CA LEU A 268 11.95 -27.38 19.06
C LEU A 268 10.72 -26.76 18.40
N GLU A 269 10.57 -26.96 17.09
CA GLU A 269 9.41 -26.47 16.33
C GLU A 269 8.09 -27.05 16.84
N SER A 270 8.10 -28.35 17.20
CA SER A 270 6.90 -29.01 17.71
C SER A 270 6.49 -28.47 19.07
N ALA A 271 7.45 -28.29 19.97
CA ALA A 271 7.21 -27.69 21.29
C ALA A 271 6.74 -26.23 21.18
N LEU A 272 7.35 -25.46 20.29
CA LEU A 272 6.96 -24.08 20.05
C LEU A 272 5.53 -23.98 19.48
N LYS A 273 5.16 -24.85 18.56
CA LYS A 273 3.80 -24.89 18.00
C LYS A 273 2.76 -25.20 19.07
N GLU A 274 3.02 -26.20 19.91
CA GLU A 274 2.13 -26.56 21.02
C GLU A 274 1.96 -25.38 21.99
N LEU A 275 3.06 -24.72 22.37
CA LEU A 275 3.02 -23.55 23.24
C LEU A 275 2.22 -22.40 22.62
N LEU A 276 2.43 -22.11 21.35
CA LEU A 276 1.71 -21.08 20.62
C LEU A 276 0.21 -21.38 20.53
N ASP A 277 -0.14 -22.65 20.23
CA ASP A 277 -1.55 -23.08 20.14
C ASP A 277 -2.26 -22.90 21.50
N LEU A 278 -1.62 -23.31 22.60
CA LEU A 278 -2.15 -23.12 23.94
C LEU A 278 -2.29 -21.65 24.31
N THR A 279 -1.28 -20.83 24.01
CA THR A 279 -1.27 -19.39 24.32
C THR A 279 -2.40 -18.67 23.59
N ILE A 280 -2.53 -18.90 22.27
CA ILE A 280 -3.53 -18.21 21.45
C ILE A 280 -4.94 -18.65 21.85
N ASN A 281 -5.18 -19.94 22.05
CA ASN A 281 -6.49 -20.43 22.47
C ASN A 281 -6.89 -19.85 23.83
N SER A 282 -5.96 -19.86 24.80
CA SER A 282 -6.24 -19.27 26.14
C SER A 282 -6.42 -17.75 26.13
N PHE A 283 -5.96 -17.06 25.10
CA PHE A 283 -6.11 -15.61 24.98
C PHE A 283 -7.39 -15.21 24.25
N VAL A 284 -7.77 -15.96 23.22
CA VAL A 284 -8.90 -15.63 22.33
C VAL A 284 -10.23 -16.18 22.87
N ASP A 285 -10.21 -17.32 23.58
CA ASP A 285 -11.35 -17.94 24.27
C ASP A 285 -11.67 -17.23 25.60
#